data_e7047cef784391587ee23c69bc6393e8
#
_entry.id   e7047cef784391587ee23c69bc6393e8
#
_cell.length_a   1.000
_cell.length_b   1.000
_cell.length_c   1.000
_cell.angle_alpha   90.00
_cell.angle_beta   90.00
_cell.angle_gamma   90.00
#
_symmetry.space_group_name_H-M   'P 1'
#
loop_
_entity.id
_entity.type
_entity.pdbx_description
1 polymer ?
#
loop_
_entity_poly.entity_id
_entity_poly.type
_entity_poly.pdbx_seq_one_letter_code
_entity_poly.pdbx_strand_id
1 'polypeptide(L)'
;MARQGITRRTMARSGRGYFGVAVWQPKTEINVGTLWRSAFLYDAAFVATVGRRYEKQASDTPGTANHIPLLNYGNIDDLILHLPHGCPVIGVELSDSSFSLPSFAHPHRALYLLGAEDRGLPRSVSARCHQLVQIPAAKEWSMNVAVAGSIVLYDRFVKGMR
;
A
#
# COMPACT_ATOMS: atom_id res chain seq x y z
N MET A 1 -18.00 14.59 -32.19
CA MET A 1 -17.41 13.38 -31.52
C MET A 1 -17.59 13.54 -30.03
N ALA A 2 -18.52 12.79 -29.46
CA ALA A 2 -18.78 12.81 -28.01
C ALA A 2 -17.62 12.08 -27.30
N ARG A 3 -16.93 12.78 -26.37
CA ARG A 3 -16.03 12.16 -25.41
C ARG A 3 -16.87 11.24 -24.54
N GLN A 4 -16.76 9.93 -24.69
CA GLN A 4 -17.30 8.99 -23.73
C GLN A 4 -16.58 9.21 -22.40
N GLY A 5 -17.24 9.91 -21.49
CA GLY A 5 -16.76 10.09 -20.13
C GLY A 5 -16.73 8.73 -19.45
N ILE A 6 -15.53 8.26 -19.11
CA ILE A 6 -15.35 7.08 -18.25
C ILE A 6 -15.94 7.46 -16.90
N THR A 7 -17.12 6.97 -16.58
CA THR A 7 -17.76 7.26 -15.30
C THR A 7 -17.02 6.51 -14.19
N ARG A 8 -16.88 7.11 -13.01
CA ARG A 8 -16.29 6.51 -11.79
C ARG A 8 -16.76 5.06 -11.52
N ARG A 9 -17.99 4.74 -11.90
CA ARG A 9 -18.62 3.44 -11.71
C ARG A 9 -18.08 2.35 -12.66
N THR A 10 -17.60 2.73 -13.83
CA THR A 10 -17.03 1.80 -14.83
C THR A 10 -15.59 1.39 -14.48
N MET A 11 -14.82 2.28 -13.85
CA MET A 11 -13.47 1.99 -13.38
C MET A 11 -13.43 1.02 -12.19
N ALA A 12 -14.43 1.05 -11.30
CA ALA A 12 -14.50 0.19 -10.11
C ALA A 12 -14.74 -1.31 -10.42
N ARG A 13 -15.14 -1.66 -11.63
CA ARG A 13 -15.51 -3.03 -12.02
C ARG A 13 -14.46 -3.78 -12.84
N SER A 14 -13.37 -3.15 -13.25
CA SER A 14 -12.36 -3.80 -14.07
C SER A 14 -11.29 -4.48 -13.23
N GLY A 15 -11.47 -5.74 -12.90
CA GLY A 15 -10.42 -6.77 -12.66
C GLY A 15 -9.25 -6.48 -11.66
N ARG A 16 -9.26 -5.35 -10.94
CA ARG A 16 -8.13 -4.91 -10.08
C ARG A 16 -7.90 -5.76 -8.83
N GLY A 17 -8.86 -6.62 -8.51
CA GLY A 17 -8.79 -7.50 -7.36
C GLY A 17 -9.03 -6.79 -6.03
N TYR A 18 -8.68 -7.46 -4.92
CA TYR A 18 -8.82 -6.97 -3.56
C TYR A 18 -7.44 -6.72 -2.96
N PHE A 19 -7.13 -5.49 -2.57
CA PHE A 19 -5.83 -5.13 -2.03
C PHE A 19 -5.91 -4.01 -1.01
N GLY A 20 -4.92 -4.00 -0.13
CA GLY A 20 -4.71 -2.95 0.85
C GLY A 20 -3.26 -2.48 0.86
N VAL A 21 -2.99 -1.46 1.66
CA VAL A 21 -1.65 -0.96 1.93
C VAL A 21 -1.46 -0.76 3.43
N ALA A 22 -0.31 -1.15 3.95
CA ALA A 22 0.02 -1.02 5.36
C ALA A 22 1.38 -0.37 5.57
N VAL A 23 1.55 0.31 6.71
CA VAL A 23 2.83 0.89 7.14
C VAL A 23 3.27 0.21 8.43
N TRP A 24 4.51 -0.29 8.41
CA TRP A 24 5.17 -0.83 9.59
C TRP A 24 5.70 0.30 10.47
N GLN A 25 5.26 0.34 11.72
CA GLN A 25 5.67 1.32 12.73
C GLN A 25 5.77 2.76 12.19
N PRO A 26 4.65 3.33 11.66
CA PRO A 26 4.67 4.68 11.10
C PRO A 26 5.13 5.69 12.15
N LYS A 27 6.05 6.58 11.78
CA LYS A 27 6.56 7.63 12.67
C LYS A 27 5.72 8.89 12.62
N THR A 28 5.24 9.26 11.46
CA THR A 28 4.51 10.50 11.24
C THR A 28 3.09 10.23 10.76
N GLU A 29 2.14 10.91 11.39
CA GLU A 29 0.73 10.84 11.04
C GLU A 29 0.47 11.36 9.61
N ILE A 30 1.23 12.38 9.18
CA ILE A 30 1.11 12.97 7.83
C ILE A 30 1.35 11.92 6.74
N ASN A 31 2.33 11.04 6.91
CA ASN A 31 2.61 10.00 5.93
C ASN A 31 1.46 8.99 5.81
N VAL A 32 0.86 8.61 6.93
CA VAL A 32 -0.30 7.70 6.94
C VAL A 32 -1.50 8.37 6.27
N GLY A 33 -1.80 9.62 6.59
CA GLY A 33 -2.90 10.38 5.99
C GLY A 33 -2.72 10.58 4.49
N THR A 34 -1.50 10.90 4.04
CA THR A 34 -1.16 11.03 2.62
C THR A 34 -1.32 9.71 1.88
N LEU A 35 -0.81 8.63 2.46
CA LEU A 35 -0.96 7.28 1.89
C LEU A 35 -2.44 6.85 1.83
N TRP A 36 -3.21 7.16 2.86
CA TRP A 36 -4.64 6.86 2.91
C TRP A 36 -5.40 7.54 1.75
N ARG A 37 -5.07 8.80 1.47
CA ARG A 37 -5.62 9.51 0.31
C ARG A 37 -5.25 8.85 -1.02
N SER A 38 -4.00 8.43 -1.19
CA SER A 38 -3.56 7.70 -2.38
C SER A 38 -4.29 6.34 -2.50
N ALA A 39 -4.43 5.63 -1.39
CA ALA A 39 -5.17 4.37 -1.33
C ALA A 39 -6.63 4.54 -1.79
N PHE A 40 -7.28 5.61 -1.35
CA PHE A 40 -8.63 5.95 -1.81
C PHE A 40 -8.69 6.23 -3.32
N LEU A 41 -7.72 7.01 -3.85
CA LEU A 41 -7.68 7.36 -5.27
C LEU A 41 -7.45 6.16 -6.18
N TYR A 42 -6.68 5.17 -5.73
CA TYR A 42 -6.37 3.95 -6.49
C TYR A 42 -7.24 2.75 -6.12
N ASP A 43 -8.35 2.97 -5.40
CA ASP A 43 -9.37 1.98 -5.10
C ASP A 43 -8.86 0.81 -4.23
N ALA A 44 -7.95 1.08 -3.30
CA ALA A 44 -7.58 0.12 -2.28
C ALA A 44 -8.77 -0.14 -1.33
N ALA A 45 -8.90 -1.36 -0.87
CA ALA A 45 -10.01 -1.77 0.00
C ALA A 45 -9.82 -1.30 1.45
N PHE A 46 -8.56 -1.16 1.90
CA PHE A 46 -8.23 -0.73 3.26
C PHE A 46 -6.81 -0.18 3.34
N VAL A 47 -6.57 0.61 4.39
CA VAL A 47 -5.23 0.99 4.85
C VAL A 47 -4.99 0.36 6.22
N ALA A 48 -3.75 0.06 6.56
CA ALA A 48 -3.44 -0.46 7.88
C ALA A 48 -2.15 0.14 8.46
N THR A 49 -2.05 0.11 9.78
CA THR A 49 -0.81 0.33 10.51
C THR A 49 -0.46 -0.90 11.33
N VAL A 50 0.84 -1.18 11.46
CA VAL A 50 1.34 -2.34 12.19
C VAL A 50 2.36 -1.89 13.22
N GLY A 51 2.18 -2.31 14.47
CA GLY A 51 3.09 -2.01 15.58
C GLY A 51 2.94 -0.63 16.21
N ARG A 52 2.30 0.31 15.51
CA ARG A 52 1.93 1.62 16.05
C ARG A 52 0.57 2.03 15.53
N ARG A 53 -0.30 2.45 16.45
CA ARG A 53 -1.64 2.91 16.11
C ARG A 53 -1.59 4.33 15.54
N TYR A 54 -2.34 4.56 14.48
CA TYR A 54 -2.56 5.89 13.93
C TYR A 54 -3.56 6.67 14.79
N GLU A 55 -3.23 7.92 15.09
CA GLU A 55 -4.14 8.87 15.71
C GLU A 55 -4.62 9.86 14.65
N LYS A 56 -5.95 9.94 14.49
CA LYS A 56 -6.57 10.79 13.47
C LYS A 56 -6.15 12.25 13.66
N GLN A 57 -5.67 12.88 12.59
CA GLN A 57 -5.26 14.29 12.58
C GLN A 57 -6.39 15.18 12.03
N ALA A 58 -6.43 16.43 12.51
CA ALA A 58 -7.36 17.43 11.97
C ALA A 58 -7.12 17.77 10.49
N SER A 59 -5.90 17.52 9.99
CA SER A 59 -5.49 17.70 8.60
C SER A 59 -5.85 16.54 7.67
N ASP A 60 -6.42 15.46 8.22
CA ASP A 60 -6.86 14.33 7.39
C ASP A 60 -7.91 14.80 6.39
N THR A 61 -7.76 14.36 5.13
CA THR A 61 -8.68 14.76 4.08
C THR A 61 -10.11 14.41 4.47
N PRO A 62 -11.02 15.39 4.57
CA PRO A 62 -12.40 15.14 4.93
C PRO A 62 -13.02 14.07 4.02
N GLY A 63 -13.61 13.05 4.62
CA GLY A 63 -14.34 12.02 3.91
C GLY A 63 -13.54 10.78 3.48
N THR A 64 -12.20 10.79 3.47
CA THR A 64 -11.42 9.58 3.11
C THR A 64 -11.71 8.42 4.06
N ALA A 65 -11.79 8.70 5.35
CA ALA A 65 -12.13 7.71 6.38
C ALA A 65 -13.52 7.08 6.22
N ASN A 66 -14.43 7.75 5.52
CA ASN A 66 -15.78 7.25 5.25
C ASN A 66 -15.83 6.30 4.05
N HIS A 67 -14.75 6.21 3.28
CA HIS A 67 -14.70 5.44 2.03
C HIS A 67 -13.90 4.16 2.15
N ILE A 68 -12.79 4.18 2.86
CA ILE A 68 -11.98 2.98 3.11
C ILE A 68 -11.55 2.93 4.59
N PRO A 69 -11.61 1.77 5.24
CA PRO A 69 -11.26 1.62 6.65
C PRO A 69 -9.76 1.73 6.88
N LEU A 70 -9.39 2.22 8.07
CA LEU A 70 -8.07 2.09 8.64
C LEU A 70 -8.08 0.98 9.69
N LEU A 71 -7.25 -0.04 9.47
CA LEU A 71 -7.07 -1.16 10.38
C LEU A 71 -5.78 -0.98 11.18
N ASN A 72 -5.77 -1.46 12.42
CA ASN A 72 -4.58 -1.39 13.27
C ASN A 72 -4.23 -2.79 13.78
N TYR A 73 -3.00 -3.21 13.55
CA TYR A 73 -2.47 -4.49 14.00
C TYR A 73 -1.32 -4.29 14.97
N GLY A 74 -1.28 -5.08 16.04
CA GLY A 74 -0.27 -4.94 17.08
C GLY A 74 1.14 -5.33 16.64
N ASN A 75 1.26 -6.31 15.74
CA ASN A 75 2.53 -6.81 15.22
C ASN A 75 2.30 -7.56 13.90
N ILE A 76 3.38 -8.12 13.32
CA ILE A 76 3.30 -8.84 12.03
C ILE A 76 2.50 -10.14 12.12
N ASP A 77 2.51 -10.82 13.25
CA ASP A 77 1.74 -12.07 13.43
C ASP A 77 0.25 -11.77 13.50
N ASP A 78 -0.12 -10.71 14.23
CA ASP A 78 -1.48 -10.20 14.29
C ASP A 78 -2.00 -9.81 12.89
N LEU A 79 -1.17 -9.09 12.11
CA LEU A 79 -1.48 -8.77 10.72
C LEU A 79 -1.77 -10.02 9.90
N ILE A 80 -0.84 -10.98 9.88
CA ILE A 80 -0.95 -12.19 9.05
C ILE A 80 -2.18 -13.03 9.44
N LEU A 81 -2.45 -13.14 10.74
CA LEU A 81 -3.57 -13.93 11.26
C LEU A 81 -4.94 -13.35 10.88
N HIS A 82 -5.06 -12.02 10.86
CA HIS A 82 -6.32 -11.33 10.65
C HIS A 82 -6.43 -10.61 9.30
N LEU A 83 -5.53 -10.92 8.37
CA LEU A 83 -5.54 -10.25 7.06
C LEU A 83 -6.80 -10.56 6.28
N PRO A 84 -7.55 -9.55 5.82
CA PRO A 84 -8.77 -9.77 5.06
C PRO A 84 -8.50 -10.65 3.82
N HIS A 85 -9.38 -11.64 3.63
CA HIS A 85 -9.34 -12.56 2.49
C HIS A 85 -8.01 -13.32 2.28
N GLY A 86 -7.19 -13.45 3.31
CA GLY A 86 -5.89 -14.13 3.23
C GLY A 86 -4.97 -13.54 2.15
N CYS A 87 -4.93 -12.22 2.06
CA CYS A 87 -4.07 -11.54 1.07
C CYS A 87 -2.60 -11.92 1.28
N PRO A 88 -1.85 -12.28 0.23
CA PRO A 88 -0.40 -12.38 0.35
C PRO A 88 0.19 -11.01 0.72
N VAL A 89 1.16 -11.00 1.63
CA VAL A 89 1.89 -9.81 2.05
C VAL A 89 3.05 -9.59 1.07
N ILE A 90 3.06 -8.43 0.43
CA ILE A 90 4.12 -7.98 -0.47
C ILE A 90 4.89 -6.87 0.25
N GLY A 91 6.09 -7.15 0.70
CA GLY A 91 6.94 -6.13 1.33
C GLY A 91 7.53 -5.19 0.27
N VAL A 92 7.49 -3.89 0.55
CA VAL A 92 8.12 -2.87 -0.30
C VAL A 92 9.44 -2.47 0.35
N GLU A 93 10.55 -3.00 -0.18
CA GLU A 93 11.87 -2.86 0.42
C GLU A 93 12.98 -2.93 -0.62
N LEU A 94 14.05 -2.15 -0.43
CA LEU A 94 15.27 -2.22 -1.23
C LEU A 94 16.10 -3.42 -0.77
N SER A 95 16.17 -4.46 -1.58
CA SER A 95 17.00 -5.63 -1.29
C SER A 95 17.31 -6.40 -2.57
N ASP A 96 18.40 -7.17 -2.55
CA ASP A 96 18.81 -8.01 -3.68
C ASP A 96 17.79 -9.10 -4.04
N SER A 97 16.95 -9.46 -3.09
CA SER A 97 15.87 -10.43 -3.27
C SER A 97 14.54 -9.82 -3.73
N SER A 98 14.48 -8.50 -3.88
CA SER A 98 13.26 -7.80 -4.28
C SER A 98 13.08 -7.80 -5.80
N PHE A 99 11.86 -8.10 -6.24
CA PHE A 99 11.47 -7.90 -7.65
C PHE A 99 11.43 -6.42 -7.99
N SER A 100 11.84 -6.07 -9.20
CA SER A 100 11.70 -4.70 -9.69
C SER A 100 10.25 -4.37 -9.98
N LEU A 101 9.71 -3.28 -9.43
CA LEU A 101 8.30 -2.91 -9.56
C LEU A 101 7.81 -2.84 -11.01
N PRO A 102 8.55 -2.27 -11.99
CA PRO A 102 8.10 -2.23 -13.39
C PRO A 102 7.80 -3.59 -14.00
N SER A 103 8.52 -4.64 -13.60
CA SER A 103 8.31 -6.01 -14.08
C SER A 103 7.49 -6.89 -13.14
N PHE A 104 7.08 -6.36 -11.99
CA PHE A 104 6.34 -7.12 -10.98
C PHE A 104 4.89 -7.38 -11.42
N ALA A 105 4.48 -8.64 -11.41
CA ALA A 105 3.10 -9.02 -11.64
C ALA A 105 2.32 -8.95 -10.32
N HIS A 106 1.40 -7.99 -10.20
CA HIS A 106 0.62 -7.83 -8.98
C HIS A 106 -0.38 -8.98 -8.79
N PRO A 107 -0.37 -9.66 -7.62
CA PRO A 107 -1.38 -10.67 -7.32
C PRO A 107 -2.78 -10.07 -7.30
N HIS A 108 -3.79 -10.84 -7.67
CA HIS A 108 -5.19 -10.39 -7.63
C HIS A 108 -5.62 -9.91 -6.23
N ARG A 109 -5.18 -10.62 -5.19
CA ARG A 109 -5.28 -10.18 -3.78
C ARG A 109 -3.90 -9.84 -3.26
N ALA A 110 -3.75 -8.74 -2.53
CA ALA A 110 -2.46 -8.35 -1.98
C ALA A 110 -2.58 -7.38 -0.80
N LEU A 111 -1.64 -7.45 0.14
CA LEU A 111 -1.32 -6.35 1.04
C LEU A 111 0.09 -5.88 0.74
N TYR A 112 0.24 -4.60 0.43
CA TYR A 112 1.56 -3.96 0.29
C TYR A 112 1.99 -3.43 1.64
N LEU A 113 3.08 -3.98 2.20
CA LEU A 113 3.63 -3.57 3.49
C LEU A 113 4.86 -2.70 3.28
N LEU A 114 4.73 -1.44 3.69
CA LEU A 114 5.80 -0.42 3.63
C LEU A 114 6.56 -0.40 4.95
N GLY A 115 7.87 -0.19 4.89
CA GLY A 115 8.72 -0.05 6.05
C GLY A 115 8.56 1.29 6.79
N ALA A 116 9.17 1.38 7.97
CA ALA A 116 9.30 2.65 8.68
C ALA A 116 10.20 3.64 7.92
N GLU A 117 9.96 4.94 8.11
CA GLU A 117 10.61 6.01 7.34
C GLU A 117 12.14 6.02 7.44
N ASP A 118 12.70 5.56 8.55
CA ASP A 118 14.14 5.61 8.82
C ASP A 118 14.86 4.26 8.73
N ARG A 119 14.14 3.16 8.85
CA ARG A 119 14.73 1.81 9.01
C ARG A 119 14.23 0.79 8.00
N GLY A 120 13.23 1.17 7.19
CA GLY A 120 12.58 0.23 6.29
C GLY A 120 11.87 -0.91 7.02
N LEU A 121 11.78 -2.08 6.40
CA LEU A 121 11.26 -3.30 7.00
C LEU A 121 12.38 -4.05 7.72
N PRO A 122 12.26 -4.33 9.03
CA PRO A 122 13.20 -5.22 9.72
C PRO A 122 13.27 -6.58 9.02
N ARG A 123 14.44 -7.22 9.05
CA ARG A 123 14.64 -8.54 8.42
C ARG A 123 13.65 -9.59 8.94
N SER A 124 13.31 -9.53 10.22
CA SER A 124 12.29 -10.42 10.83
C SER A 124 10.90 -10.21 10.24
N VAL A 125 10.58 -9.01 9.74
CA VAL A 125 9.30 -8.68 9.10
C VAL A 125 9.35 -9.00 7.62
N SER A 126 10.41 -8.60 6.91
CA SER A 126 10.56 -8.90 5.48
C SER A 126 10.61 -10.39 5.19
N ALA A 127 11.19 -11.19 6.08
CA ALA A 127 11.19 -12.67 6.01
C ALA A 127 9.77 -13.28 6.12
N ARG A 128 8.81 -12.55 6.66
CA ARG A 128 7.40 -12.98 6.76
C ARG A 128 6.55 -12.56 5.54
N CYS A 129 7.10 -11.73 4.66
CA CYS A 129 6.46 -11.35 3.41
C CYS A 129 6.51 -12.52 2.42
N HIS A 130 5.45 -12.68 1.63
CA HIS A 130 5.39 -13.71 0.58
C HIS A 130 6.30 -13.36 -0.60
N GLN A 131 6.45 -12.07 -0.87
CA GLN A 131 7.34 -11.51 -1.88
C GLN A 131 7.84 -10.14 -1.43
N LEU A 132 8.98 -9.72 -1.99
CA LEU A 132 9.49 -8.37 -1.84
C LEU A 132 9.50 -7.68 -3.20
N VAL A 133 9.17 -6.40 -3.22
CA VAL A 133 9.22 -5.55 -4.40
C VAL A 133 9.98 -4.27 -4.08
N GLN A 134 10.80 -3.80 -5.02
CA GLN A 134 11.52 -2.54 -4.91
C GLN A 134 11.15 -1.57 -6.03
N ILE A 135 11.14 -0.29 -5.70
CA ILE A 135 10.96 0.79 -6.66
C ILE A 135 12.35 1.18 -7.16
N PRO A 136 12.68 0.90 -8.44
CA PRO A 136 13.99 1.31 -8.96
C PRO A 136 14.09 2.84 -9.03
N ALA A 137 15.21 3.36 -8.59
CA ALA A 137 15.52 4.78 -8.65
C ALA A 137 16.98 5.00 -9.07
N ALA A 138 17.31 6.20 -9.57
CA ALA A 138 18.65 6.54 -9.99
C ALA A 138 19.64 6.68 -8.81
N LYS A 139 19.14 6.78 -7.60
CA LYS A 139 19.91 6.86 -6.36
C LYS A 139 19.43 5.81 -5.38
N GLU A 140 20.36 5.15 -4.70
CA GLU A 140 20.09 4.13 -3.67
C GLU A 140 19.75 4.76 -2.31
N TRP A 141 18.75 5.62 -2.29
CA TRP A 141 18.27 6.26 -1.08
C TRP A 141 16.85 5.82 -0.75
N SER A 142 16.52 5.77 0.53
CA SER A 142 15.16 5.48 0.97
C SER A 142 14.19 6.56 0.50
N MET A 143 13.06 6.12 -0.02
CA MET A 143 11.96 7.00 -0.45
C MET A 143 11.01 7.26 0.71
N ASN A 144 10.40 8.46 0.74
CA ASN A 144 9.31 8.71 1.69
C ASN A 144 8.24 7.62 1.56
N VAL A 145 7.76 7.12 2.70
CA VAL A 145 6.85 5.96 2.76
C VAL A 145 5.53 6.19 2.02
N ALA A 146 4.95 7.40 2.12
CA ALA A 146 3.71 7.72 1.42
C ALA A 146 3.92 7.83 -0.09
N VAL A 147 5.08 8.33 -0.52
CA VAL A 147 5.47 8.40 -1.94
C VAL A 147 5.68 6.99 -2.47
N ALA A 148 6.44 6.15 -1.77
CA ALA A 148 6.67 4.76 -2.17
C ALA A 148 5.36 3.99 -2.31
N GLY A 149 4.48 4.09 -1.32
CA GLY A 149 3.16 3.46 -1.37
C GLY A 149 2.31 3.97 -2.53
N SER A 150 2.32 5.27 -2.80
CA SER A 150 1.58 5.87 -3.92
C SER A 150 2.06 5.36 -5.27
N ILE A 151 3.37 5.19 -5.44
CA ILE A 151 3.97 4.64 -6.68
C ILE A 151 3.55 3.17 -6.88
N VAL A 152 3.61 2.35 -5.83
CA VAL A 152 3.19 0.93 -5.91
C VAL A 152 1.71 0.81 -6.26
N LEU A 153 0.87 1.62 -5.63
CA LEU A 153 -0.57 1.64 -5.92
C LEU A 153 -0.87 2.12 -7.33
N TYR A 154 -0.15 3.14 -7.82
CA TYR A 154 -0.26 3.61 -9.20
C TYR A 154 0.18 2.55 -10.21
N ASP A 155 1.32 1.89 -9.99
CA ASP A 155 1.81 0.82 -10.87
C ASP A 155 0.80 -0.33 -10.96
N ARG A 156 0.24 -0.75 -9.82
CA ARG A 156 -0.85 -1.72 -9.80
C ARG A 156 -2.07 -1.25 -10.59
N PHE A 157 -2.48 0.00 -10.40
CA PHE A 157 -3.62 0.59 -11.09
C PHE A 157 -3.44 0.56 -12.61
N VAL A 158 -2.29 1.02 -13.11
CA VAL A 158 -1.99 1.07 -14.55
C VAL A 158 -1.92 -0.34 -15.17
N LYS A 159 -1.30 -1.29 -14.47
CA LYS A 159 -1.20 -2.69 -14.93
C LYS A 159 -2.54 -3.40 -14.93
N GLY A 160 -3.44 -3.07 -14.02
CA GLY A 160 -4.81 -3.60 -13.97
C GLY A 160 -5.76 -3.01 -15.02
N MET A 161 -5.32 -2.00 -15.78
CA MET A 161 -6.09 -1.40 -16.89
C MET A 161 -5.84 -2.06 -18.25
N ARG A 162 -4.88 -2.97 -18.34
CA ARG A 162 -4.47 -3.65 -19.57
C ARG A 162 -5.23 -4.92 -19.84
#